data_322586bc035b51833e386410a0b27320
#
_entry.id   322586bc035b51833e386410a0b27320
#
_cell.length_a   1.000
_cell.length_b   1.000
_cell.length_c   1.000
_cell.angle_alpha   90.00
_cell.angle_beta   90.00
_cell.angle_gamma   90.00
#
_symmetry.space_group_name_H-M   'P 1'
#
loop_
_entity.id
_entity.type
_entity.pdbx_description
1 polymer ?
#
loop_
_entity_poly.entity_id
_entity_poly.type
_entity_poly.pdbx_seq_one_letter_code
_entity_poly.pdbx_strand_id
1 'polypeptide(L)'
;MRAVFQLILLGALATPAGAQSFEVLGYAGELGEWELTGTVTGKTLNQVNEFSGQLMMKHVGICTQEGPEEKSGEIRVQISQASRMSATLWFDGVECTYAGHLSDAYKGAMRCPDRRTVPLIIWLK
;
A
#
# COMPACT_ATOMS: atom_id res chain seq x y z
N MET A 1 -14.08 54.60 6.22
CA MET A 1 -13.86 54.08 6.10
C MET A 1 -13.70 53.04 5.90
N ARG A 2 -13.66 52.78 5.82
CA ARG A 2 -13.44 51.85 5.62
C ARG A 2 -13.00 50.83 5.51
N ALA A 3 -12.95 50.35 5.43
CA ALA A 3 -12.47 49.49 5.37
C ALA A 3 -12.20 48.43 5.06
N VAL A 4 -12.12 48.01 4.91
CA VAL A 4 -11.77 47.10 4.60
C VAL A 4 -11.36 45.99 4.48
N PHE A 5 -11.30 45.72 4.52
CA PHE A 5 -10.80 44.80 4.41
C PHE A 5 -10.59 43.74 4.10
N GLN A 6 -10.44 43.25 3.93
CA GLN A 6 -10.16 42.38 3.56
C GLN A 6 -9.77 41.38 3.60
N LEU A 7 -9.80 41.01 3.58
CA LEU A 7 -9.44 40.14 3.64
C LEU A 7 -9.05 39.10 3.43
N ILE A 8 -8.86 38.65 3.39
CA ILE A 8 -8.38 37.92 3.23
C ILE A 8 -8.24 36.77 3.12
N LEU A 9 -8.36 36.35 2.90
CA LEU A 9 -8.29 35.31 2.85
C LEU A 9 -7.57 34.49 2.58
N LEU A 10 -7.35 34.27 2.50
CA LEU A 10 -6.71 33.67 2.30
C LEU A 10 -6.49 32.57 2.38
N GLY A 11 -6.33 32.30 2.46
CA GLY A 11 -5.81 31.34 2.68
C GLY A 11 -6.01 30.14 2.50
N ALA A 12 -6.46 29.83 2.38
CA ALA A 12 -6.84 28.72 2.25
C ALA A 12 -6.13 27.74 1.69
N LEU A 13 -5.30 27.63 1.45
CA LEU A 13 -4.71 26.75 0.89
C LEU A 13 -4.24 25.78 1.65
N ALA A 14 -4.75 25.33 2.51
CA ALA A 14 -4.28 24.41 3.32
C ALA A 14 -4.14 23.14 2.69
N THR A 15 -3.09 22.76 2.18
CA THR A 15 -2.84 21.41 1.89
C THR A 15 -2.69 20.72 3.20
N PRO A 16 -3.31 19.59 3.42
CA PRO A 16 -3.12 18.86 4.65
C PRO A 16 -1.68 18.44 4.76
N ALA A 17 -1.04 18.97 5.75
CA ALA A 17 0.33 18.63 5.99
C ALA A 17 0.45 17.14 6.23
N GLY A 18 1.43 16.51 5.65
CA GLY A 18 1.68 15.11 5.89
C GLY A 18 0.92 14.13 5.03
N ALA A 19 -0.02 14.60 4.22
CA ALA A 19 -0.71 13.69 3.32
C ALA A 19 0.24 13.30 2.18
N GLN A 20 0.36 12.01 1.94
CA GLN A 20 1.27 11.48 0.93
C GLN A 20 0.58 10.35 0.17
N SER A 21 1.05 10.13 -1.04
CA SER A 21 0.52 9.08 -1.90
C SER A 21 1.68 8.32 -2.52
N PHE A 22 1.57 7.01 -2.53
CA PHE A 22 2.61 6.14 -3.09
C PHE A 22 1.98 5.10 -3.98
N GLU A 23 2.71 4.72 -5.03
CA GLU A 23 2.34 3.56 -5.81
C GLU A 23 2.93 2.33 -5.16
N VAL A 24 2.14 1.28 -5.12
CA VAL A 24 2.56 -0.01 -4.60
C VAL A 24 2.83 -0.93 -5.78
N LEU A 25 3.99 -1.55 -5.78
CA LEU A 25 4.31 -2.61 -6.72
C LEU A 25 4.89 -3.75 -5.92
N GLY A 26 4.41 -4.95 -6.16
CA GLY A 26 4.92 -6.08 -5.42
C GLY A 26 4.79 -7.37 -6.19
N TYR A 27 5.48 -8.38 -5.70
CA TYR A 27 5.40 -9.72 -6.24
C TYR A 27 5.29 -10.71 -5.09
N ALA A 28 4.30 -11.58 -5.18
CA ALA A 28 4.02 -12.57 -4.15
C ALA A 28 4.23 -13.97 -4.72
N GLY A 29 4.62 -14.90 -3.85
CA GLY A 29 4.86 -16.27 -4.24
C GLY A 29 6.34 -16.56 -4.43
N GLU A 30 6.69 -17.84 -4.43
CA GLU A 30 8.09 -18.21 -4.48
C GLU A 30 8.74 -17.89 -5.82
N LEU A 31 7.97 -17.83 -6.88
CA LEU A 31 8.47 -17.46 -8.18
C LEU A 31 7.96 -16.09 -8.62
N GLY A 32 7.37 -15.32 -7.71
CA GLY A 32 6.85 -14.02 -8.07
C GLY A 32 5.65 -14.09 -9.01
N GLU A 33 4.88 -15.16 -8.92
CA GLU A 33 3.83 -15.39 -9.89
C GLU A 33 2.60 -14.49 -9.72
N TRP A 34 2.51 -13.78 -8.62
CA TRP A 34 1.43 -12.80 -8.43
C TRP A 34 2.03 -11.41 -8.40
N GLU A 35 1.53 -10.54 -9.26
CA GLU A 35 1.94 -9.14 -9.29
C GLU A 35 0.90 -8.30 -8.56
N LEU A 36 1.36 -7.45 -7.65
CA LEU A 36 0.51 -6.54 -6.90
C LEU A 36 0.74 -5.12 -7.37
N THR A 37 -0.33 -4.41 -7.66
CA THR A 37 -0.24 -2.99 -8.01
C THR A 37 -1.34 -2.24 -7.30
N GLY A 38 -1.08 -0.99 -6.97
CA GLY A 38 -2.08 -0.17 -6.32
C GLY A 38 -1.55 1.19 -5.96
N THR A 39 -2.38 1.96 -5.29
CA THR A 39 -2.01 3.27 -4.80
C THR A 39 -2.50 3.39 -3.38
N VAL A 40 -1.62 3.84 -2.49
CA VAL A 40 -1.97 4.05 -1.09
C VAL A 40 -1.76 5.50 -0.74
N THR A 41 -2.61 6.02 0.12
CA THR A 41 -2.49 7.39 0.62
C THR A 41 -2.59 7.36 2.13
N GLY A 42 -1.96 8.31 2.76
CA GLY A 42 -1.99 8.38 4.20
C GLY A 42 -1.14 9.50 4.74
N LYS A 43 -0.80 9.38 6.00
CA LYS A 43 -0.04 10.43 6.66
C LYS A 43 0.76 9.86 7.81
N THR A 44 1.70 10.65 8.29
CA THR A 44 2.49 10.31 9.44
C THR A 44 1.77 10.71 10.71
N LEU A 45 1.70 9.78 11.65
CA LEU A 45 1.07 10.04 12.92
C LEU A 45 1.91 9.41 14.00
N ASN A 46 2.39 10.20 14.95
CA ASN A 46 3.19 9.69 16.08
C ASN A 46 4.37 8.84 15.62
N GLN A 47 5.08 9.31 14.60
CA GLN A 47 6.27 8.63 14.08
C GLN A 47 5.94 7.34 13.34
N VAL A 48 4.69 7.05 13.10
CA VAL A 48 4.29 5.93 12.28
C VAL A 48 3.62 6.46 11.03
N ASN A 49 4.05 5.95 9.88
CA ASN A 49 3.43 6.29 8.61
C ASN A 49 2.39 5.22 8.30
N GLU A 50 1.14 5.64 8.17
CA GLU A 50 0.07 4.72 7.87
C GLU A 50 -0.57 5.10 6.54
N PHE A 51 -0.65 4.13 5.64
CA PHE A 51 -1.19 4.33 4.31
C PHE A 51 -2.20 3.24 4.00
N SER A 52 -3.21 3.57 3.23
CA SER A 52 -4.18 2.57 2.81
C SER A 52 -4.67 2.89 1.41
N GLY A 53 -5.19 1.89 0.74
CA GLY A 53 -5.70 2.06 -0.60
C GLY A 53 -6.17 0.75 -1.19
N GLN A 54 -6.50 0.81 -2.46
CA GLN A 54 -6.95 -0.37 -3.18
C GLN A 54 -5.77 -1.05 -3.86
N LEU A 55 -5.90 -2.35 -4.00
CA LEU A 55 -4.84 -3.18 -4.51
C LEU A 55 -5.41 -4.12 -5.56
N MET A 56 -4.65 -4.34 -6.62
CA MET A 56 -4.97 -5.32 -7.65
C MET A 56 -3.90 -6.39 -7.64
N MET A 57 -4.31 -7.65 -7.69
CA MET A 57 -3.39 -8.76 -7.72
C MET A 57 -3.64 -9.52 -9.01
N LYS A 58 -2.59 -9.74 -9.79
CA LYS A 58 -2.68 -10.40 -11.07
C LYS A 58 -1.74 -11.60 -11.10
N HIS A 59 -2.24 -12.74 -11.53
CA HIS A 59 -1.43 -13.94 -11.64
C HIS A 59 -0.71 -13.93 -12.99
N VAL A 60 0.59 -13.74 -12.96
CA VAL A 60 1.36 -13.46 -14.17
C VAL A 60 2.21 -14.64 -14.65
N GLY A 61 2.24 -15.71 -13.92
CA GLY A 61 3.08 -16.84 -14.29
C GLY A 61 2.40 -17.90 -15.13
N ILE A 62 1.14 -17.70 -15.50
CA ILE A 62 0.36 -18.72 -16.20
C ILE A 62 -0.23 -18.15 -17.46
N CYS A 63 -0.09 -18.90 -18.55
CA CYS A 63 -0.75 -18.53 -19.80
C CYS A 63 -2.11 -19.23 -19.85
N THR A 64 -3.17 -18.47 -19.87
CA THR A 64 -4.51 -19.03 -20.01
C THR A 64 -5.19 -18.38 -21.21
N GLN A 65 -6.19 -19.05 -21.74
CA GLN A 65 -6.90 -18.49 -22.88
C GLN A 65 -7.72 -17.28 -22.52
N GLU A 66 -8.08 -17.15 -21.26
CA GLU A 66 -8.90 -16.04 -20.82
C GLU A 66 -8.09 -14.91 -20.19
N GLY A 67 -6.78 -15.02 -20.29
CA GLY A 67 -5.90 -14.02 -19.69
C GLY A 67 -5.60 -14.35 -18.23
N PRO A 68 -4.78 -13.51 -17.60
CA PRO A 68 -4.37 -13.77 -16.23
C PRO A 68 -5.53 -13.59 -15.26
N GLU A 69 -5.51 -14.38 -14.22
CA GLU A 69 -6.46 -14.22 -13.13
C GLU A 69 -6.17 -12.93 -12.37
N GLU A 70 -7.22 -12.19 -12.05
CA GLU A 70 -7.09 -10.95 -11.32
C GLU A 70 -7.96 -10.96 -10.09
N LYS A 71 -7.46 -10.37 -9.01
CA LYS A 71 -8.20 -10.19 -7.77
C LYS A 71 -8.02 -8.76 -7.31
N SER A 72 -9.09 -8.16 -6.85
CA SER A 72 -8.99 -6.83 -6.26
C SER A 72 -9.16 -6.93 -4.76
N GLY A 73 -8.60 -5.97 -4.06
CA GLY A 73 -8.66 -5.96 -2.62
C GLY A 73 -8.22 -4.64 -2.06
N GLU A 74 -7.86 -4.66 -0.81
CA GLU A 74 -7.40 -3.46 -0.11
C GLU A 74 -6.14 -3.77 0.65
N ILE A 75 -5.36 -2.73 0.90
CA ILE A 75 -4.14 -2.86 1.69
C ILE A 75 -4.06 -1.70 2.67
N ARG A 76 -3.61 -2.01 3.87
CA ARG A 76 -3.27 -1.01 4.87
C ARG A 76 -1.84 -1.26 5.29
N VAL A 77 -1.00 -0.25 5.17
CA VAL A 77 0.43 -0.36 5.39
C VAL A 77 0.81 0.53 6.56
N GLN A 78 1.64 0.01 7.44
CA GLN A 78 2.24 0.79 8.52
C GLN A 78 3.74 0.65 8.43
N ILE A 79 4.43 1.78 8.36
CA ILE A 79 5.88 1.80 8.32
C ILE A 79 6.37 2.49 9.58
N SER A 80 7.08 1.75 10.41
CA SER A 80 7.65 2.29 11.63
C SER A 80 9.15 2.16 11.54
N GLN A 81 9.86 3.19 12.01
CA GLN A 81 11.31 3.16 12.04
C GLN A 81 11.90 2.76 10.71
N ALA A 82 11.50 3.46 9.68
CA ALA A 82 12.10 3.46 8.36
C ALA A 82 12.37 2.11 7.69
N SER A 83 12.72 1.10 8.40
CA SER A 83 13.13 -0.15 7.76
C SER A 83 12.14 -1.28 7.95
N ARG A 84 11.05 -1.07 8.66
CA ARG A 84 10.07 -2.13 8.90
C ARG A 84 8.71 -1.74 8.38
N MET A 85 8.07 -2.68 7.71
CA MET A 85 6.72 -2.50 7.23
C MET A 85 5.86 -3.63 7.75
N SER A 86 4.69 -3.29 8.26
CA SER A 86 3.65 -4.29 8.49
C SER A 86 2.46 -3.88 7.64
N ALA A 87 1.73 -4.84 7.16
CA ALA A 87 0.59 -4.56 6.30
C ALA A 87 -0.50 -5.59 6.53
N THR A 88 -1.73 -5.18 6.27
CA THR A 88 -2.86 -6.07 6.22
C THR A 88 -3.45 -5.97 4.83
N LEU A 89 -3.71 -7.10 4.21
CA LEU A 89 -4.22 -7.18 2.87
C LEU A 89 -5.51 -7.98 2.88
N TRP A 90 -6.51 -7.49 2.15
CA TRP A 90 -7.81 -8.17 2.06
C TRP A 90 -8.08 -8.51 0.61
N PHE A 91 -8.29 -9.80 0.31
CA PHE A 91 -8.66 -10.27 -1.01
C PHE A 91 -9.79 -11.28 -0.86
N ASP A 92 -10.88 -11.08 -1.60
CA ASP A 92 -12.00 -12.02 -1.60
C ASP A 92 -12.50 -12.33 -0.19
N GLY A 93 -12.51 -11.34 0.69
CA GLY A 93 -12.96 -11.52 2.06
C GLY A 93 -11.96 -12.20 2.98
N VAL A 94 -10.76 -12.46 2.52
CA VAL A 94 -9.72 -13.08 3.32
C VAL A 94 -8.74 -12.03 3.76
N GLU A 95 -8.40 -12.04 5.04
CA GLU A 95 -7.47 -11.09 5.61
C GLU A 95 -6.10 -11.74 5.75
N CYS A 96 -5.09 -11.14 5.15
CA CYS A 96 -3.72 -11.63 5.22
C CYS A 96 -2.87 -10.58 5.91
N THR A 97 -1.81 -11.01 6.57
CA THR A 97 -0.88 -10.09 7.24
C THR A 97 0.50 -10.22 6.63
N TYR A 98 1.25 -9.14 6.70
CA TYR A 98 2.57 -9.08 6.11
C TYR A 98 3.53 -8.34 7.04
N ALA A 99 4.74 -8.82 7.11
CA ALA A 99 5.82 -8.14 7.83
C ALA A 99 7.07 -8.21 6.98
N GLY A 100 7.71 -7.07 6.77
CA GLY A 100 8.89 -7.02 5.93
C GLY A 100 9.91 -6.00 6.40
N HIS A 101 11.12 -6.16 5.90
CA HIS A 101 12.22 -5.26 6.18
C HIS A 101 12.72 -4.64 4.89
N LEU A 102 13.14 -3.40 4.95
CA LEU A 102 13.64 -2.69 3.78
C LEU A 102 15.05 -3.14 3.44
N SER A 103 15.23 -3.58 2.18
CA SER A 103 16.53 -3.94 1.63
C SER A 103 16.36 -3.82 0.13
N ASP A 104 16.57 -2.62 -0.43
CA ASP A 104 16.20 -2.23 -1.79
C ASP A 104 14.69 -2.20 -2.00
N ALA A 105 13.98 -3.12 -1.40
CA ALA A 105 12.53 -3.19 -1.35
C ALA A 105 12.17 -3.77 0.00
N TYR A 106 10.90 -3.72 0.36
CA TYR A 106 10.46 -4.39 1.57
C TYR A 106 10.31 -5.88 1.25
N LYS A 107 11.06 -6.70 1.95
CA LYS A 107 11.06 -8.14 1.72
C LYS A 107 10.60 -8.83 2.99
N GLY A 108 9.67 -9.73 2.86
CA GLY A 108 9.13 -10.44 4.00
C GLY A 108 8.15 -11.50 3.58
N ALA A 109 7.27 -11.86 4.49
CA ALA A 109 6.35 -12.95 4.28
C ALA A 109 4.92 -12.51 4.53
N MET A 110 4.02 -12.97 3.68
CA MET A 110 2.59 -12.75 3.82
C MET A 110 1.96 -14.03 4.33
N ARG A 111 1.11 -13.90 5.33
CA ARG A 111 0.46 -15.04 5.96
C ARG A 111 -1.05 -14.87 5.89
N CYS A 112 -1.73 -15.84 5.33
CA CYS A 112 -3.17 -15.87 5.23
C CYS A 112 -3.72 -17.03 6.05
N PRO A 113 -4.95 -16.93 6.59
CA PRO A 113 -5.44 -17.93 7.54
C PRO A 113 -5.45 -19.36 7.04
N ASP A 114 -5.85 -19.56 5.79
CA ASP A 114 -5.98 -20.92 5.29
C ASP A 114 -4.87 -21.29 4.32
N ARG A 115 -3.77 -20.59 4.35
CA ARG A 115 -2.75 -20.80 3.36
C ARG A 115 -1.38 -20.79 3.98
N ARG A 116 -0.42 -21.27 3.21
CA ARG A 116 0.95 -21.20 3.63
C ARG A 116 1.42 -19.77 3.64
N THR A 117 2.45 -19.54 4.42
CA THR A 117 3.19 -18.29 4.35
C THR A 117 3.89 -18.22 3.00
N VAL A 118 3.75 -17.11 2.31
CA VAL A 118 4.39 -16.92 1.02
C VAL A 118 5.27 -15.68 1.05
N PRO A 119 6.39 -15.69 0.32
CA PRO A 119 7.22 -14.49 0.25
C PRO A 119 6.50 -13.38 -0.51
N LEU A 120 6.72 -12.15 -0.06
CA LEU A 120 6.14 -10.99 -0.71
C LEU A 120 7.16 -9.86 -0.67
N ILE A 121 7.42 -9.27 -1.83
CA ILE A 121 8.31 -8.15 -1.97
C ILE A 121 7.48 -6.94 -2.38
N ILE A 122 7.66 -5.83 -1.70
CA ILE A 122 6.88 -4.61 -1.97
C ILE A 122 7.81 -3.43 -2.19
N TRP A 123 7.54 -2.69 -3.25
CA TRP A 123 8.16 -1.39 -3.49
C TRP A 123 7.10 -0.31 -3.31
N LEU A 124 7.49 0.78 -2.65
CA LEU A 124 6.68 1.99 -2.59
C LEU A 124 7.40 3.08 -3.37
N LYS A 125 6.70 3.70 -4.31
CA LYS A 125 7.30 4.75 -5.15
C LYS A 125 6.53 6.04 -5.07
#